data_e5dc225180184a8a0da05563ca431089
#
_entry.id   e5dc225180184a8a0da05563ca431089
#
_cell.length_a   1.000
_cell.length_b   1.000
_cell.length_c   1.000
_cell.angle_alpha   90.00
_cell.angle_beta   90.00
_cell.angle_gamma   90.00
#
_symmetry.space_group_name_H-M   'P 1'
#
loop_
_entity.id
_entity.type
_entity.pdbx_description
1 polymer ?
#
loop_
_entity_poly.entity_id
_entity_poly.type
_entity_poly.pdbx_seq_one_letter_code
_entity_poly.pdbx_strand_id
1 'polypeptide(L)'
;MGIRMKLIDCFMYFNEKDIVYLRIKELYGTVDYFVINEATKTHQGQDKELSFWKDERLQEFKDKIAYSPIELDGRFDILMLKFFPDAKIGAKEHEQRIRLFEQIEKLNLSDEDIIMISDCDEIPNKNIFQDMIKYPIVALNQMFFVHYINIYTNKNVTGTVACKYEGLKYLNTLSFGMGLQLLRRDKDFMPRIENGGWHYSYMGGAKSVSQKVVSTYDGNLNSEWKTKESSNILIQESIKNKKSPFSQMPLEFIDLNIKNKFIEFLTAKNGAWVSDQGYYQFSPNILEKDLQNHKHLVYE
;
A
#
# COMPACT_ATOMS: atom_id res chain seq x y z
N MET A 1 -22.98 23.59 12.74
CA MET A 1 -21.84 22.64 12.86
C MET A 1 -21.35 22.38 11.45
N GLY A 2 -20.10 22.76 11.12
CA GLY A 2 -19.52 22.41 9.83
C GLY A 2 -19.42 20.89 9.70
N ILE A 3 -19.78 20.34 8.54
CA ILE A 3 -19.61 18.91 8.26
C ILE A 3 -18.10 18.65 8.25
N ARG A 4 -17.64 17.79 9.15
CA ARG A 4 -16.24 17.37 9.16
C ARG A 4 -15.98 16.54 7.91
N MET A 5 -14.97 16.90 7.13
CA MET A 5 -14.46 16.13 6.01
C MET A 5 -13.99 14.76 6.49
N LYS A 6 -14.44 13.70 5.82
CA LYS A 6 -14.02 12.33 6.08
C LYS A 6 -12.79 11.97 5.25
N LEU A 7 -12.00 11.05 5.78
CA LEU A 7 -10.84 10.47 5.13
C LEU A 7 -11.04 8.96 4.95
N ILE A 8 -11.00 8.50 3.72
CA ILE A 8 -11.27 7.11 3.36
C ILE A 8 -10.00 6.50 2.80
N ASP A 9 -9.55 5.38 3.39
CA ASP A 9 -8.37 4.65 2.97
C ASP A 9 -8.77 3.38 2.20
N CYS A 10 -8.45 3.33 0.90
CA CYS A 10 -8.90 2.28 -0.02
C CYS A 10 -7.72 1.47 -0.54
N PHE A 11 -7.76 0.15 -0.36
CA PHE A 11 -6.72 -0.74 -0.84
C PHE A 11 -7.23 -2.16 -1.09
N MET A 12 -6.51 -2.89 -1.95
CA MET A 12 -6.72 -4.31 -2.20
C MET A 12 -5.95 -5.13 -1.18
N TYR A 13 -6.53 -6.22 -0.68
CA TYR A 13 -5.88 -7.16 0.21
C TYR A 13 -5.68 -8.52 -0.48
N PHE A 14 -4.51 -9.11 -0.28
CA PHE A 14 -4.21 -10.45 -0.75
C PHE A 14 -3.94 -11.42 0.41
N ASN A 15 -2.83 -11.25 1.14
CA ASN A 15 -2.46 -12.03 2.32
C ASN A 15 -1.42 -11.34 3.21
N GLU A 16 -1.27 -10.03 3.08
CA GLU A 16 -0.29 -9.20 3.78
C GLU A 16 -0.72 -8.93 5.24
N LYS A 17 -0.96 -10.00 6.04
CA LYS A 17 -1.58 -9.91 7.38
C LYS A 17 -0.93 -8.89 8.31
N ASP A 18 0.40 -8.92 8.43
CA ASP A 18 1.10 -8.03 9.34
C ASP A 18 1.12 -6.59 8.84
N ILE A 19 1.29 -6.40 7.54
CA ILE A 19 1.30 -5.08 6.92
C ILE A 19 -0.08 -4.43 7.00
N VAL A 20 -1.17 -5.18 6.72
CA VAL A 20 -2.52 -4.64 6.84
C VAL A 20 -2.87 -4.28 8.28
N TYR A 21 -2.47 -5.11 9.25
CA TYR A 21 -2.66 -4.81 10.66
C TYR A 21 -1.93 -3.53 11.08
N LEU A 22 -0.64 -3.40 10.72
CA LEU A 22 0.15 -2.20 10.99
C LEU A 22 -0.46 -0.95 10.33
N ARG A 23 -0.91 -1.07 9.07
CA ARG A 23 -1.58 0.01 8.33
C ARG A 23 -2.83 0.49 9.05
N ILE A 24 -3.75 -0.41 9.32
CA ILE A 24 -5.02 -0.06 9.96
C ILE A 24 -4.77 0.56 11.33
N LYS A 25 -3.90 -0.03 12.12
CA LYS A 25 -3.57 0.46 13.46
C LYS A 25 -2.94 1.84 13.44
N GLU A 26 -2.00 2.10 12.50
CA GLU A 26 -1.38 3.42 12.33
C GLU A 26 -2.42 4.50 11.98
N LEU A 27 -3.35 4.16 11.10
CA LEU A 27 -4.29 5.12 10.52
C LEU A 27 -5.62 5.22 11.27
N TYR A 28 -5.93 4.27 12.17
CA TYR A 28 -7.24 4.13 12.82
C TYR A 28 -7.76 5.41 13.51
N GLY A 29 -6.86 6.16 14.17
CA GLY A 29 -7.21 7.41 14.85
C GLY A 29 -7.54 8.57 13.91
N THR A 30 -7.25 8.44 12.60
CA THR A 30 -7.31 9.54 11.64
C THR A 30 -8.24 9.26 10.48
N VAL A 31 -8.26 8.01 10.00
CA VAL A 31 -9.14 7.54 8.91
C VAL A 31 -10.55 7.28 9.44
N ASP A 32 -11.56 7.64 8.67
CA ASP A 32 -12.97 7.40 9.02
C ASP A 32 -13.44 6.03 8.54
N TYR A 33 -13.00 5.58 7.35
CA TYR A 33 -13.29 4.25 6.81
C TYR A 33 -12.08 3.65 6.08
N PHE A 34 -11.87 2.35 6.29
CA PHE A 34 -11.01 1.51 5.47
C PHE A 34 -11.88 0.74 4.48
N VAL A 35 -11.74 1.02 3.20
CA VAL A 35 -12.43 0.31 2.13
C VAL A 35 -11.50 -0.75 1.58
N ILE A 36 -11.83 -2.01 1.80
CA ILE A 36 -10.96 -3.15 1.52
C ILE A 36 -11.71 -4.18 0.70
N ASN A 37 -11.15 -4.62 -0.40
CA ASN A 37 -11.64 -5.81 -1.08
C ASN A 37 -10.59 -6.92 -1.11
N GLU A 38 -11.08 -8.15 -1.08
CA GLU A 38 -10.27 -9.35 -1.21
C GLU A 38 -10.87 -10.24 -2.31
N ALA A 39 -10.06 -10.60 -3.30
CA ALA A 39 -10.53 -11.45 -4.39
C ALA A 39 -10.50 -12.94 -3.99
N THR A 40 -11.46 -13.71 -4.50
CA THR A 40 -11.51 -15.18 -4.38
C THR A 40 -10.54 -15.90 -5.33
N LYS A 41 -9.90 -15.13 -6.22
CA LYS A 41 -8.86 -15.61 -7.15
C LYS A 41 -7.62 -14.75 -7.04
N THR A 42 -6.47 -15.35 -7.31
CA THR A 42 -5.21 -14.61 -7.50
C THR A 42 -5.25 -13.82 -8.81
N HIS A 43 -4.36 -12.85 -8.99
CA HIS A 43 -4.23 -12.13 -10.27
C HIS A 43 -3.78 -13.06 -11.42
N GLN A 44 -3.20 -14.23 -11.10
CA GLN A 44 -2.91 -15.29 -12.08
C GLN A 44 -4.11 -16.21 -12.36
N GLY A 45 -5.26 -15.97 -11.69
CA GLY A 45 -6.51 -16.70 -11.93
C GLY A 45 -6.68 -18.00 -11.12
N GLN A 46 -5.78 -18.30 -10.19
CA GLN A 46 -5.90 -19.45 -9.29
C GLN A 46 -6.92 -19.15 -8.18
N ASP A 47 -7.68 -20.13 -7.76
CA ASP A 47 -8.59 -19.99 -6.62
C ASP A 47 -7.83 -19.69 -5.33
N LYS A 48 -8.37 -18.81 -4.51
CA LYS A 48 -7.80 -18.35 -3.27
C LYS A 48 -8.85 -18.29 -2.18
N GLU A 49 -8.51 -18.79 -0.99
CA GLU A 49 -9.34 -18.61 0.18
C GLU A 49 -9.30 -17.16 0.67
N LEU A 50 -10.44 -16.68 1.15
CA LEU A 50 -10.52 -15.41 1.87
C LEU A 50 -9.84 -15.55 3.24
N SER A 51 -8.98 -14.59 3.58
CA SER A 51 -8.14 -14.66 4.77
C SER A 51 -8.18 -13.42 5.67
N PHE A 52 -8.76 -12.32 5.19
CA PHE A 52 -8.79 -11.05 5.91
C PHE A 52 -9.33 -11.21 7.34
N TRP A 53 -10.56 -11.70 7.47
CA TRP A 53 -11.19 -11.88 8.79
C TRP A 53 -10.70 -13.11 9.57
N LYS A 54 -9.80 -13.93 9.01
CA LYS A 54 -9.11 -14.98 9.78
C LYS A 54 -8.03 -14.43 10.70
N ASP A 55 -7.66 -13.16 10.54
CA ASP A 55 -6.78 -12.44 11.46
C ASP A 55 -7.62 -11.79 12.56
N GLU A 56 -7.64 -12.42 13.74
CA GLU A 56 -8.44 -11.96 14.89
C GLU A 56 -8.05 -10.56 15.38
N ARG A 57 -6.80 -10.12 15.12
CA ARG A 57 -6.32 -8.77 15.47
C ARG A 57 -7.13 -7.66 14.79
N LEU A 58 -7.72 -7.95 13.62
CA LEU A 58 -8.49 -6.98 12.85
C LEU A 58 -9.89 -6.73 13.43
N GLN A 59 -10.36 -7.60 14.33
CA GLN A 59 -11.69 -7.48 14.96
C GLN A 59 -11.83 -6.19 15.79
N GLU A 60 -10.74 -5.70 16.36
CA GLU A 60 -10.74 -4.44 17.13
C GLU A 60 -11.05 -3.19 16.30
N PHE A 61 -10.89 -3.27 14.95
CA PHE A 61 -11.07 -2.15 14.02
C PHE A 61 -12.33 -2.26 13.15
N LYS A 62 -13.17 -3.28 13.39
CA LYS A 62 -14.30 -3.63 12.51
C LYS A 62 -15.31 -2.51 12.28
N ASP A 63 -15.44 -1.59 13.22
CA ASP A 63 -16.37 -0.46 13.16
C ASP A 63 -16.05 0.54 12.03
N LYS A 64 -14.78 0.56 11.57
CA LYS A 64 -14.33 1.41 10.47
C LYS A 64 -14.01 0.64 9.18
N ILE A 65 -14.15 -0.69 9.15
CA ILE A 65 -13.78 -1.51 8.01
C ILE A 65 -15.00 -1.81 7.13
N ALA A 66 -15.00 -1.28 5.91
CA ALA A 66 -15.91 -1.66 4.83
C ALA A 66 -15.23 -2.71 3.95
N TYR A 67 -15.37 -3.98 4.34
CA TYR A 67 -14.76 -5.12 3.65
C TYR A 67 -15.71 -5.76 2.64
N SER A 68 -15.19 -6.15 1.47
CA SER A 68 -15.95 -6.86 0.44
C SER A 68 -15.14 -8.00 -0.17
N PRO A 69 -15.60 -9.25 -0.07
CA PRO A 69 -15.12 -10.31 -0.93
C PRO A 69 -15.60 -10.07 -2.37
N ILE A 70 -14.73 -10.30 -3.34
CA ILE A 70 -15.08 -10.13 -4.75
C ILE A 70 -14.63 -11.32 -5.60
N GLU A 71 -15.39 -11.62 -6.64
CA GLU A 71 -15.00 -12.53 -7.70
C GLU A 71 -14.51 -11.73 -8.92
N LEU A 72 -13.32 -12.06 -9.43
CA LEU A 72 -12.75 -11.42 -10.63
C LEU A 72 -13.31 -12.13 -11.86
N ASP A 73 -14.34 -11.56 -12.49
CA ASP A 73 -15.12 -12.15 -13.57
C ASP A 73 -14.80 -11.57 -14.96
N GLY A 74 -13.84 -10.62 -15.05
CA GLY A 74 -13.41 -10.03 -16.31
C GLY A 74 -14.38 -9.00 -16.91
N ARG A 75 -15.36 -8.52 -16.13
CA ARG A 75 -16.38 -7.56 -16.61
C ARG A 75 -15.79 -6.25 -17.16
N PHE A 76 -14.56 -5.93 -16.78
CA PHE A 76 -13.85 -4.74 -17.25
C PHE A 76 -12.85 -5.03 -18.37
N ASP A 77 -12.66 -6.27 -18.80
CA ASP A 77 -11.60 -6.66 -19.76
C ASP A 77 -11.66 -5.86 -21.05
N ILE A 78 -12.85 -5.65 -21.62
CA ILE A 78 -13.03 -4.89 -22.88
C ILE A 78 -12.68 -3.41 -22.68
N LEU A 79 -13.11 -2.80 -21.57
CA LEU A 79 -12.79 -1.42 -21.23
C LEU A 79 -11.31 -1.26 -20.94
N MET A 80 -10.72 -2.23 -20.26
CA MET A 80 -9.29 -2.25 -19.97
C MET A 80 -8.46 -2.25 -21.25
N LEU A 81 -8.80 -3.07 -22.22
CA LEU A 81 -8.10 -3.08 -23.52
C LEU A 81 -8.23 -1.74 -24.27
N LYS A 82 -9.32 -1.01 -24.07
CA LYS A 82 -9.52 0.31 -24.67
C LYS A 82 -8.62 1.40 -24.06
N PHE A 83 -8.52 1.41 -22.72
CA PHE A 83 -7.75 2.44 -21.99
C PHE A 83 -6.30 2.03 -21.73
N PHE A 84 -6.02 0.74 -21.75
CA PHE A 84 -4.71 0.15 -21.47
C PHE A 84 -4.43 -0.97 -22.48
N PRO A 85 -4.05 -0.64 -23.73
CA PRO A 85 -3.86 -1.65 -24.77
C PRO A 85 -2.88 -2.77 -24.42
N ASP A 86 -1.91 -2.47 -23.54
CA ASP A 86 -0.89 -3.41 -23.08
C ASP A 86 -1.33 -4.22 -21.82
N ALA A 87 -2.54 -3.98 -21.31
CA ALA A 87 -3.01 -4.48 -20.03
C ALA A 87 -3.53 -5.93 -20.04
N LYS A 88 -3.24 -6.74 -21.06
CA LYS A 88 -3.51 -8.20 -21.02
C LYS A 88 -2.87 -8.84 -19.80
N ILE A 89 -1.78 -8.28 -19.32
CA ILE A 89 -1.05 -8.66 -18.13
C ILE A 89 -1.45 -7.67 -17.03
N GLY A 90 -2.04 -8.16 -15.93
CA GLY A 90 -2.52 -7.31 -14.82
C GLY A 90 -4.00 -6.94 -14.86
N ALA A 91 -4.77 -7.43 -15.85
CA ALA A 91 -6.20 -7.13 -15.96
C ALA A 91 -6.98 -7.42 -14.67
N LYS A 92 -6.71 -8.55 -14.00
CA LYS A 92 -7.37 -8.91 -12.73
C LYS A 92 -6.99 -8.00 -11.57
N GLU A 93 -5.76 -7.53 -11.51
CA GLU A 93 -5.33 -6.53 -10.52
C GLU A 93 -6.05 -5.21 -10.75
N HIS A 94 -6.14 -4.77 -11.99
CA HIS A 94 -6.86 -3.56 -12.35
C HIS A 94 -8.35 -3.68 -12.04
N GLU A 95 -8.98 -4.81 -12.37
CA GLU A 95 -10.38 -5.09 -12.02
C GLU A 95 -10.58 -5.05 -10.51
N GLN A 96 -9.70 -5.68 -9.73
CA GLN A 96 -9.79 -5.66 -8.28
C GLN A 96 -9.75 -4.22 -7.75
N ARG A 97 -8.85 -3.39 -8.25
CA ARG A 97 -8.72 -1.98 -7.84
C ARG A 97 -9.95 -1.16 -8.23
N ILE A 98 -10.45 -1.32 -9.45
CA ILE A 98 -11.65 -0.61 -9.94
C ILE A 98 -12.85 -0.91 -9.04
N ARG A 99 -13.02 -2.15 -8.62
CA ARG A 99 -14.16 -2.60 -7.81
C ARG A 99 -14.16 -2.11 -6.36
N LEU A 100 -13.10 -1.47 -5.89
CA LEU A 100 -13.14 -0.71 -4.63
C LEU A 100 -14.18 0.42 -4.70
N PHE A 101 -14.41 0.99 -5.88
CA PHE A 101 -15.40 2.06 -6.07
C PHE A 101 -16.81 1.62 -5.72
N GLU A 102 -17.18 0.36 -5.99
CA GLU A 102 -18.48 -0.21 -5.62
C GLU A 102 -18.76 -0.16 -4.10
N GLN A 103 -17.71 -0.16 -3.27
CA GLN A 103 -17.86 -0.03 -1.83
C GLN A 103 -17.82 1.44 -1.38
N ILE A 104 -17.01 2.27 -2.04
CA ILE A 104 -16.95 3.71 -1.79
C ILE A 104 -18.33 4.35 -1.99
N GLU A 105 -19.06 3.97 -3.05
CA GLU A 105 -20.40 4.49 -3.34
C GLU A 105 -21.45 4.14 -2.28
N LYS A 106 -21.23 3.08 -1.50
CA LYS A 106 -22.13 2.68 -0.41
C LYS A 106 -21.95 3.52 0.87
N LEU A 107 -20.84 4.24 0.95
CA LEU A 107 -20.56 5.12 2.08
C LEU A 107 -21.32 6.44 1.87
N ASN A 108 -21.85 7.00 2.96
CA ASN A 108 -22.48 8.32 2.92
C ASN A 108 -21.38 9.39 2.94
N LEU A 109 -20.85 9.73 1.75
CA LEU A 109 -19.76 10.67 1.55
C LEU A 109 -20.26 11.99 0.99
N SER A 110 -19.59 13.08 1.39
CA SER A 110 -19.72 14.40 0.78
C SER A 110 -18.68 14.58 -0.33
N ASP A 111 -18.92 15.51 -1.23
CA ASP A 111 -18.05 15.83 -2.36
C ASP A 111 -16.63 16.23 -1.93
N GLU A 112 -16.51 16.84 -0.76
CA GLU A 112 -15.23 17.29 -0.18
C GLU A 112 -14.45 16.17 0.55
N ASP A 113 -15.07 15.00 0.79
CA ASP A 113 -14.40 13.90 1.47
C ASP A 113 -13.20 13.39 0.64
N ILE A 114 -12.15 12.97 1.30
CA ILE A 114 -10.89 12.54 0.67
C ILE A 114 -10.84 11.04 0.53
N ILE A 115 -10.61 10.59 -0.68
CA ILE A 115 -10.36 9.18 -1.00
C ILE A 115 -8.87 8.99 -1.23
N MET A 116 -8.25 8.12 -0.44
CA MET A 116 -6.89 7.62 -0.67
C MET A 116 -6.98 6.27 -1.35
N ILE A 117 -6.22 6.07 -2.41
CA ILE A 117 -6.08 4.79 -3.11
C ILE A 117 -4.62 4.35 -3.17
N SER A 118 -4.32 3.13 -2.75
CA SER A 118 -2.96 2.58 -2.72
C SER A 118 -2.96 1.06 -2.79
N ASP A 119 -1.78 0.48 -2.90
CA ASP A 119 -1.59 -0.93 -2.64
C ASP A 119 -1.49 -1.16 -1.12
N CYS A 120 -1.77 -2.37 -0.64
CA CYS A 120 -1.83 -2.67 0.81
C CYS A 120 -0.54 -2.30 1.55
N ASP A 121 0.60 -2.45 0.89
CA ASP A 121 1.94 -2.20 1.43
C ASP A 121 2.43 -0.75 1.29
N GLU A 122 1.61 0.16 0.75
CA GLU A 122 1.86 1.61 0.66
C GLU A 122 1.12 2.34 1.80
N ILE A 123 1.73 2.47 2.97
CA ILE A 123 1.12 3.07 4.16
C ILE A 123 1.29 4.58 4.16
N PRO A 124 0.20 5.38 4.10
CA PRO A 124 0.28 6.84 4.18
C PRO A 124 0.77 7.32 5.54
N ASN A 125 1.48 8.44 5.56
CA ASN A 125 1.83 9.13 6.80
C ASN A 125 0.63 9.96 7.27
N LYS A 126 0.06 9.63 8.43
CA LYS A 126 -1.12 10.34 8.98
C LYS A 126 -0.91 11.83 9.25
N ASN A 127 0.35 12.26 9.43
CA ASN A 127 0.64 13.65 9.79
C ASN A 127 0.51 14.62 8.60
N ILE A 128 0.49 14.11 7.35
CA ILE A 128 0.37 14.96 6.15
C ILE A 128 -1.07 15.19 5.69
N PHE A 129 -2.07 14.67 6.39
CA PHE A 129 -3.46 14.74 5.93
C PHE A 129 -3.98 16.18 5.80
N GLN A 130 -3.49 17.11 6.65
CA GLN A 130 -3.81 18.52 6.52
C GLN A 130 -3.21 19.17 5.26
N ASP A 131 -2.14 18.59 4.73
CA ASP A 131 -1.55 19.04 3.47
C ASP A 131 -2.28 18.45 2.27
N MET A 132 -2.74 17.20 2.36
CA MET A 132 -3.48 16.54 1.29
C MET A 132 -4.77 17.30 0.91
N ILE A 133 -5.51 17.77 1.90
CA ILE A 133 -6.80 18.49 1.66
C ILE A 133 -6.66 19.79 0.89
N LYS A 134 -5.45 20.33 0.76
CA LYS A 134 -5.17 21.55 -0.03
C LYS A 134 -5.20 21.30 -1.54
N TYR A 135 -5.19 20.03 -1.96
CA TYR A 135 -5.13 19.64 -3.37
C TYR A 135 -6.43 18.93 -3.78
N PRO A 136 -6.94 19.17 -4.98
CA PRO A 136 -8.04 18.37 -5.54
C PRO A 136 -7.61 16.93 -5.82
N ILE A 137 -6.32 16.74 -6.14
CA ILE A 137 -5.65 15.46 -6.35
C ILE A 137 -4.17 15.61 -6.03
N VAL A 138 -3.57 14.62 -5.37
CA VAL A 138 -2.16 14.62 -5.01
C VAL A 138 -1.63 13.19 -4.83
N ALA A 139 -0.39 12.95 -5.18
CA ALA A 139 0.31 11.70 -4.91
C ALA A 139 1.28 11.86 -3.74
N LEU A 140 1.52 10.76 -3.02
CA LEU A 140 2.40 10.74 -1.86
C LEU A 140 3.75 10.13 -2.25
N ASN A 141 4.83 10.86 -1.97
CA ASN A 141 6.20 10.37 -2.11
C ASN A 141 6.59 9.59 -0.87
N GLN A 142 6.72 8.26 -0.98
CA GLN A 142 6.87 7.33 0.13
C GLN A 142 8.25 6.69 0.14
N MET A 143 8.80 6.45 1.34
CA MET A 143 10.06 5.72 1.53
C MET A 143 9.89 4.27 1.08
N PHE A 144 10.84 3.76 0.30
CA PHE A 144 10.75 2.42 -0.24
C PHE A 144 11.63 1.42 0.52
N PHE A 145 10.99 0.46 1.18
CA PHE A 145 11.63 -0.63 1.92
C PHE A 145 11.37 -1.96 1.23
N VAL A 146 12.34 -2.87 1.31
CA VAL A 146 12.22 -4.21 0.70
C VAL A 146 12.62 -5.30 1.69
N HIS A 147 11.93 -6.43 1.63
CA HIS A 147 12.17 -7.66 2.40
C HIS A 147 11.92 -7.54 3.89
N TYR A 148 12.40 -6.47 4.52
CA TYR A 148 12.26 -6.19 5.94
C TYR A 148 11.98 -4.69 6.14
N ILE A 149 11.25 -4.35 7.19
CA ILE A 149 10.83 -2.96 7.46
C ILE A 149 11.99 -2.01 7.80
N ASN A 150 13.17 -2.56 8.04
CA ASN A 150 14.40 -1.83 8.33
C ASN A 150 15.45 -1.89 7.19
N ILE A 151 15.07 -2.38 6.01
CA ILE A 151 15.94 -2.35 4.83
C ILE A 151 15.40 -1.33 3.84
N TYR A 152 16.01 -0.16 3.86
CA TYR A 152 15.63 0.98 3.02
C TYR A 152 16.43 0.97 1.71
N THR A 153 15.77 1.27 0.60
CA THR A 153 16.41 1.29 -0.74
C THR A 153 17.10 2.61 -1.06
N ASN A 154 17.21 3.52 -0.10
CA ASN A 154 17.72 4.87 -0.30
C ASN A 154 17.01 5.66 -1.41
N LYS A 155 15.75 5.33 -1.68
CA LYS A 155 14.91 5.95 -2.68
C LYS A 155 13.46 6.06 -2.20
N ASN A 156 12.81 7.13 -2.62
CA ASN A 156 11.36 7.26 -2.49
C ASN A 156 10.67 6.90 -3.79
N VAL A 157 9.44 6.47 -3.67
CA VAL A 157 8.57 6.14 -4.80
C VAL A 157 7.21 6.82 -4.64
N THR A 158 6.61 7.17 -5.75
CA THR A 158 5.23 7.65 -5.76
C THR A 158 4.31 6.48 -5.43
N GLY A 159 3.64 6.54 -4.29
CA GLY A 159 2.76 5.48 -3.81
C GLY A 159 1.29 5.90 -3.83
N THR A 160 0.69 6.09 -2.64
CA THR A 160 -0.71 6.47 -2.45
C THR A 160 -1.08 7.71 -3.25
N VAL A 161 -2.27 7.70 -3.84
CA VAL A 161 -2.92 8.87 -4.43
C VAL A 161 -4.11 9.27 -3.57
N ALA A 162 -4.27 10.56 -3.31
CA ALA A 162 -5.42 11.13 -2.63
C ALA A 162 -6.16 12.10 -3.55
N CYS A 163 -7.49 12.08 -3.51
CA CYS A 163 -8.31 13.02 -4.26
C CYS A 163 -9.63 13.30 -3.53
N LYS A 164 -10.29 14.42 -3.86
CA LYS A 164 -11.66 14.68 -3.43
C LYS A 164 -12.63 13.69 -4.08
N TYR A 165 -13.65 13.29 -3.32
CA TYR A 165 -14.65 12.33 -3.80
C TYR A 165 -15.40 12.85 -5.04
N GLU A 166 -15.70 14.15 -5.13
CA GLU A 166 -16.29 14.76 -6.33
C GLU A 166 -15.45 14.50 -7.58
N GLY A 167 -14.12 14.73 -7.49
CA GLY A 167 -13.21 14.50 -8.60
C GLY A 167 -13.15 13.03 -9.01
N LEU A 168 -13.15 12.12 -8.04
CA LEU A 168 -13.19 10.69 -8.31
C LEU A 168 -14.49 10.26 -9.00
N LYS A 169 -15.66 10.74 -8.54
CA LYS A 169 -16.95 10.46 -9.19
C LYS A 169 -16.96 10.92 -10.65
N TYR A 170 -16.48 12.14 -10.87
CA TYR A 170 -16.41 12.70 -12.22
C TYR A 170 -15.48 11.86 -13.13
N LEU A 171 -14.28 11.55 -12.66
CA LEU A 171 -13.32 10.72 -13.39
C LEU A 171 -13.89 9.32 -13.66
N ASN A 172 -14.54 8.73 -12.66
CA ASN A 172 -15.14 7.39 -12.78
C ASN A 172 -16.25 7.35 -13.84
N THR A 173 -17.08 8.39 -13.90
CA THR A 173 -18.13 8.54 -14.91
C THR A 173 -17.54 8.68 -16.31
N LEU A 174 -16.56 9.55 -16.50
CA LEU A 174 -15.92 9.78 -17.81
C LEU A 174 -15.15 8.56 -18.32
N SER A 175 -14.63 7.76 -17.42
CA SER A 175 -13.83 6.57 -17.73
C SER A 175 -14.61 5.25 -17.67
N PHE A 176 -15.93 5.31 -17.62
CA PHE A 176 -16.78 4.12 -17.56
C PHE A 176 -16.44 3.18 -16.39
N GLY A 177 -16.17 3.73 -15.23
CA GLY A 177 -15.83 2.98 -14.02
C GLY A 177 -14.33 2.79 -13.75
N MET A 178 -13.45 3.30 -14.61
CA MET A 178 -12.00 3.07 -14.52
C MET A 178 -11.25 4.10 -13.65
N GLY A 179 -11.97 5.00 -12.97
CA GLY A 179 -11.40 6.16 -12.27
C GLY A 179 -10.25 5.82 -11.33
N LEU A 180 -10.40 4.85 -10.45
CA LEU A 180 -9.34 4.45 -9.50
C LEU A 180 -8.08 3.92 -10.20
N GLN A 181 -8.25 3.18 -11.29
CA GLN A 181 -7.10 2.66 -12.04
C GLN A 181 -6.36 3.78 -12.78
N LEU A 182 -7.08 4.75 -13.33
CA LEU A 182 -6.47 5.91 -13.98
C LEU A 182 -5.66 6.74 -12.99
N LEU A 183 -6.20 6.99 -11.78
CA LEU A 183 -5.46 7.67 -10.72
C LEU A 183 -4.13 6.96 -10.40
N ARG A 184 -4.16 5.65 -10.27
CA ARG A 184 -2.95 4.87 -9.96
C ARG A 184 -1.94 4.84 -11.11
N ARG A 185 -2.41 4.76 -12.37
CA ARG A 185 -1.54 4.78 -13.55
C ARG A 185 -0.78 6.10 -13.67
N ASP A 186 -1.49 7.20 -13.45
CA ASP A 186 -0.98 8.54 -13.76
C ASP A 186 -0.36 9.24 -12.53
N LYS A 187 -0.17 8.50 -11.43
CA LYS A 187 0.33 9.04 -10.15
C LYS A 187 1.66 9.80 -10.25
N ASP A 188 2.52 9.41 -11.17
CA ASP A 188 3.84 10.04 -11.35
C ASP A 188 3.78 11.43 -12.00
N PHE A 189 2.65 11.78 -12.61
CA PHE A 189 2.40 13.09 -13.21
C PHE A 189 1.63 14.07 -12.30
N MET A 190 1.24 13.63 -11.10
CA MET A 190 0.50 14.44 -10.15
C MET A 190 1.41 15.31 -9.29
N PRO A 191 0.89 16.40 -8.71
CA PRO A 191 1.55 17.07 -7.59
C PRO A 191 1.91 16.05 -6.50
N ARG A 192 3.05 16.26 -5.82
CA ARG A 192 3.53 15.32 -4.81
C ARG A 192 3.68 15.99 -3.46
N ILE A 193 3.33 15.25 -2.40
CA ILE A 193 3.69 15.60 -1.04
C ILE A 193 4.84 14.71 -0.61
N GLU A 194 5.93 15.33 -0.20
CA GLU A 194 7.08 14.63 0.38
C GLU A 194 6.73 14.06 1.75
N ASN A 195 7.52 13.08 2.23
CA ASN A 195 7.28 12.41 3.50
C ASN A 195 5.90 11.74 3.57
N GLY A 196 5.44 11.27 2.42
CA GLY A 196 4.11 10.72 2.20
C GLY A 196 3.83 9.39 2.92
N GLY A 197 4.82 8.79 3.55
CA GLY A 197 4.69 7.52 4.24
C GLY A 197 5.70 6.46 3.77
N TRP A 198 5.28 5.20 3.79
CA TRP A 198 6.16 4.04 3.61
C TRP A 198 5.59 3.05 2.62
N HIS A 199 6.44 2.52 1.73
CA HIS A 199 6.11 1.41 0.86
C HIS A 199 6.94 0.19 1.27
N TYR A 200 6.30 -0.81 1.83
CA TYR A 200 6.89 -2.04 2.36
C TYR A 200 6.74 -3.21 1.40
N SER A 201 7.61 -3.28 0.40
CA SER A 201 7.49 -4.29 -0.65
C SER A 201 8.17 -5.60 -0.28
N TYR A 202 7.55 -6.72 -0.67
CA TYR A 202 8.12 -8.07 -0.49
C TYR A 202 8.46 -8.43 0.96
N MET A 203 7.60 -8.05 1.91
CA MET A 203 7.76 -8.35 3.34
C MET A 203 7.38 -9.80 3.67
N GLY A 204 7.82 -10.27 4.87
CA GLY A 204 7.42 -11.57 5.43
C GLY A 204 8.30 -12.75 5.00
N GLY A 205 9.49 -12.50 4.48
CA GLY A 205 10.49 -13.51 4.16
C GLY A 205 10.19 -14.34 2.92
N ALA A 206 11.04 -15.32 2.62
CA ALA A 206 11.05 -16.06 1.37
C ALA A 206 9.73 -16.74 0.99
N LYS A 207 8.98 -17.25 1.98
CA LYS A 207 7.66 -17.87 1.73
C LYS A 207 6.65 -16.86 1.24
N SER A 208 6.53 -15.71 1.91
CA SER A 208 5.58 -14.67 1.53
C SER A 208 5.94 -14.04 0.19
N VAL A 209 7.24 -13.80 -0.05
CA VAL A 209 7.75 -13.29 -1.33
C VAL A 209 7.41 -14.23 -2.47
N SER A 210 7.72 -15.53 -2.37
CA SER A 210 7.41 -16.51 -3.41
C SER A 210 5.91 -16.61 -3.67
N GLN A 211 5.07 -16.59 -2.62
CA GLN A 211 3.62 -16.60 -2.76
C GLN A 211 3.11 -15.34 -3.49
N LYS A 212 3.60 -14.15 -3.12
CA LYS A 212 3.25 -12.89 -3.78
C LYS A 212 3.61 -12.96 -5.26
N VAL A 213 4.83 -13.37 -5.60
CA VAL A 213 5.32 -13.47 -6.99
C VAL A 213 4.48 -14.44 -7.82
N VAL A 214 4.13 -15.63 -7.30
CA VAL A 214 3.29 -16.60 -8.06
C VAL A 214 1.85 -16.13 -8.24
N SER A 215 1.38 -15.23 -7.39
CA SER A 215 -0.03 -14.84 -7.30
C SER A 215 -0.34 -13.52 -7.98
N THR A 216 0.66 -12.66 -8.14
CA THR A 216 0.52 -11.30 -8.68
C THR A 216 1.07 -11.19 -10.11
N TYR A 217 0.90 -10.02 -10.70
CA TYR A 217 1.50 -9.68 -11.99
C TYR A 217 3.03 -9.80 -11.99
N ASP A 218 3.68 -9.54 -10.87
CA ASP A 218 5.14 -9.61 -10.71
C ASP A 218 5.72 -10.97 -11.09
N GLY A 219 4.93 -12.05 -10.97
CA GLY A 219 5.35 -13.39 -11.36
C GLY A 219 5.67 -13.57 -12.84
N ASN A 220 5.18 -12.68 -13.70
CA ASN A 220 5.52 -12.68 -15.11
C ASN A 220 6.86 -12.00 -15.40
N LEU A 221 7.26 -11.07 -14.53
CA LEU A 221 8.50 -10.31 -14.63
C LEU A 221 9.65 -10.93 -13.84
N ASN A 222 9.33 -11.62 -12.75
CA ASN A 222 10.27 -12.09 -11.74
C ASN A 222 10.16 -13.60 -11.54
N SER A 223 10.27 -14.38 -12.64
CA SER A 223 10.08 -15.84 -12.62
C SER A 223 11.05 -16.58 -11.70
N GLU A 224 12.23 -16.03 -11.45
CA GLU A 224 13.26 -16.57 -10.57
C GLU A 224 12.84 -16.56 -9.08
N TRP A 225 11.83 -15.77 -8.71
CA TRP A 225 11.33 -15.69 -7.33
C TRP A 225 10.19 -16.65 -7.00
N LYS A 226 9.81 -17.54 -7.92
CA LYS A 226 8.59 -18.36 -7.79
C LYS A 226 8.66 -19.46 -6.73
N THR A 227 9.84 -19.87 -6.30
CA THR A 227 9.97 -20.88 -5.24
C THR A 227 10.47 -20.25 -3.95
N LYS A 228 10.14 -20.89 -2.82
CA LYS A 228 10.65 -20.45 -1.51
C LYS A 228 12.18 -20.49 -1.48
N GLU A 229 12.78 -21.54 -2.06
CA GLU A 229 14.22 -21.72 -2.10
C GLU A 229 14.90 -20.63 -2.92
N SER A 230 14.42 -20.37 -4.14
CA SER A 230 14.96 -19.32 -4.99
C SER A 230 14.74 -17.94 -4.38
N SER A 231 13.57 -17.65 -3.83
CA SER A 231 13.32 -16.40 -3.10
C SER A 231 14.27 -16.21 -1.92
N ASN A 232 14.55 -17.28 -1.15
CA ASN A 232 15.48 -17.18 -0.04
C ASN A 232 16.91 -16.85 -0.51
N ILE A 233 17.38 -17.52 -1.57
CA ILE A 233 18.70 -17.26 -2.14
C ILE A 233 18.80 -15.80 -2.59
N LEU A 234 17.83 -15.32 -3.36
CA LEU A 234 17.84 -13.97 -3.90
C LEU A 234 17.74 -12.89 -2.82
N ILE A 235 16.96 -13.14 -1.75
CA ILE A 235 16.92 -12.23 -0.58
C ILE A 235 18.30 -12.18 0.08
N GLN A 236 18.93 -13.32 0.32
CA GLN A 236 20.26 -13.38 0.94
C GLN A 236 21.33 -12.71 0.07
N GLU A 237 21.31 -12.93 -1.23
CA GLU A 237 22.20 -12.27 -2.18
C GLU A 237 22.00 -10.76 -2.20
N SER A 238 20.74 -10.31 -2.20
CA SER A 238 20.37 -8.89 -2.14
C SER A 238 20.95 -8.23 -0.88
N ILE A 239 20.78 -8.87 0.26
CA ILE A 239 21.30 -8.41 1.55
C ILE A 239 22.84 -8.40 1.53
N LYS A 240 23.48 -9.49 1.12
CA LYS A 240 24.94 -9.62 1.05
C LYS A 240 25.56 -8.55 0.15
N ASN A 241 24.96 -8.34 -1.01
CA ASN A 241 25.46 -7.38 -2.02
C ASN A 241 25.03 -5.95 -1.72
N LYS A 242 24.19 -5.73 -0.71
CA LYS A 242 23.58 -4.42 -0.37
C LYS A 242 22.91 -3.74 -1.59
N LYS A 243 22.22 -4.53 -2.39
CA LYS A 243 21.51 -4.05 -3.60
C LYS A 243 20.12 -4.66 -3.69
N SER A 244 19.14 -3.84 -4.04
CA SER A 244 17.81 -4.33 -4.36
C SER A 244 17.85 -5.24 -5.59
N PRO A 245 17.21 -6.41 -5.53
CA PRO A 245 17.22 -7.34 -6.66
C PRO A 245 16.40 -6.83 -7.85
N PHE A 246 15.39 -5.98 -7.58
CA PHE A 246 14.45 -5.50 -8.59
C PHE A 246 14.95 -4.27 -9.35
N SER A 247 15.79 -3.45 -8.75
CA SER A 247 16.15 -2.14 -9.28
C SER A 247 17.63 -1.81 -9.20
N GLN A 248 18.45 -2.74 -8.67
CA GLN A 248 19.87 -2.54 -8.40
C GLN A 248 20.18 -1.34 -7.47
N MET A 249 19.14 -0.79 -6.82
CA MET A 249 19.29 0.31 -5.87
C MET A 249 20.08 -0.13 -4.64
N PRO A 250 20.94 0.74 -4.09
CA PRO A 250 21.67 0.43 -2.86
C PRO A 250 20.70 0.20 -1.70
N LEU A 251 20.98 -0.79 -0.87
CA LEU A 251 20.24 -1.05 0.37
C LEU A 251 20.97 -0.43 1.56
N GLU A 252 20.23 0.26 2.38
CA GLU A 252 20.66 0.80 3.65
C GLU A 252 19.99 0.00 4.78
N PHE A 253 20.82 -0.54 5.67
CA PHE A 253 20.37 -1.32 6.82
C PHE A 253 20.25 -0.41 8.03
N ILE A 254 19.05 -0.33 8.55
CA ILE A 254 18.77 0.44 9.76
C ILE A 254 18.93 -0.52 10.93
N ASP A 255 20.01 -0.35 11.71
CA ASP A 255 20.21 -1.12 12.95
C ASP A 255 19.14 -0.70 13.97
N LEU A 256 18.18 -1.59 14.16
CA LEU A 256 17.10 -1.41 15.12
C LEU A 256 17.50 -1.98 16.47
N ASN A 257 18.15 -1.19 17.28
CA ASN A 257 17.92 -1.28 18.71
C ASN A 257 16.59 -0.54 18.98
N ILE A 258 15.53 -1.30 19.04
CA ILE A 258 14.13 -0.98 18.65
C ILE A 258 13.56 0.33 19.23
N LYS A 259 14.11 0.89 20.33
CA LYS A 259 13.55 2.09 20.96
C LYS A 259 14.11 3.42 20.47
N ASN A 260 15.40 3.49 20.21
CA ASN A 260 16.06 4.80 20.06
C ASN A 260 16.69 5.02 18.68
N LYS A 261 17.15 3.98 17.98
CA LYS A 261 17.91 4.15 16.74
C LYS A 261 17.05 4.36 15.49
N PHE A 262 15.82 3.87 15.48
CA PHE A 262 14.92 4.19 14.36
C PHE A 262 14.51 5.66 14.41
N ILE A 263 14.29 6.19 15.62
CA ILE A 263 14.04 7.62 15.83
C ILE A 263 15.31 8.42 15.56
N GLU A 264 16.49 7.96 16.00
CA GLU A 264 17.78 8.57 15.68
C GLU A 264 18.11 8.51 14.19
N PHE A 265 17.81 7.41 13.50
CA PHE A 265 17.95 7.33 12.06
C PHE A 265 17.05 8.33 11.34
N LEU A 266 15.80 8.41 11.71
CA LEU A 266 14.88 9.39 11.16
C LEU A 266 15.31 10.81 11.47
N THR A 267 15.92 11.04 12.63
CA THR A 267 16.44 12.34 13.07
C THR A 267 17.81 12.65 12.46
N ALA A 268 18.68 11.66 12.28
CA ALA A 268 20.04 11.82 11.76
C ALA A 268 20.12 11.93 10.23
N LYS A 269 19.17 11.40 9.50
CA LYS A 269 19.00 11.63 8.05
C LYS A 269 18.44 13.02 7.77
N ASN A 270 18.87 13.90 8.56
CA ASN A 270 18.56 15.29 8.55
C ASN A 270 18.29 15.91 7.23
N GLY A 271 17.33 16.70 7.22
CA GLY A 271 17.13 17.69 6.20
C GLY A 271 16.31 17.24 5.02
N ALA A 272 16.47 16.07 4.46
CA ALA A 272 15.57 15.59 3.41
C ALA A 272 14.33 14.87 3.99
N TRP A 273 14.47 14.41 5.22
CA TRP A 273 13.51 13.49 5.82
C TRP A 273 12.82 14.05 7.05
N VAL A 274 13.52 14.82 7.82
CA VAL A 274 12.98 15.65 8.88
C VAL A 274 12.84 17.05 8.27
N SER A 275 11.83 17.23 7.43
CA SER A 275 11.35 18.59 7.19
C SER A 275 10.92 19.16 8.54
N ASP A 276 10.91 20.47 8.70
CA ASP A 276 10.47 21.20 9.89
C ASP A 276 9.10 20.78 10.45
N GLN A 277 8.51 19.72 9.92
CA GLN A 277 7.20 19.21 10.20
C GLN A 277 7.17 17.86 10.94
N GLY A 278 8.32 17.28 11.31
CA GLY A 278 8.39 16.10 12.20
C GLY A 278 7.75 14.81 11.69
N TYR A 279 7.80 14.51 10.42
CA TYR A 279 6.91 13.57 9.73
C TYR A 279 7.34 12.11 9.66
N TYR A 280 8.40 11.71 10.31
CA TYR A 280 8.78 10.30 10.28
C TYR A 280 8.31 9.60 11.52
N GLN A 281 7.06 9.22 11.49
CA GLN A 281 6.51 8.43 12.55
C GLN A 281 5.70 7.27 11.95
N PHE A 282 6.28 6.10 11.93
CA PHE A 282 5.58 5.06 12.68
C PHE A 282 5.33 5.62 14.07
N SER A 283 4.07 5.67 14.50
CA SER A 283 3.79 6.06 15.86
C SER A 283 4.78 5.33 16.79
N PRO A 284 5.50 6.01 17.69
CA PRO A 284 6.36 5.34 18.66
C PRO A 284 5.66 4.21 19.42
N ASN A 285 4.34 4.30 19.57
CA ASN A 285 3.52 3.29 20.21
C ASN A 285 3.37 2.01 19.39
N ILE A 286 3.29 2.11 18.07
CA ILE A 286 3.25 0.92 17.19
C ILE A 286 4.61 0.24 17.22
N LEU A 287 5.71 1.00 17.09
CA LEU A 287 7.07 0.46 17.16
C LEU A 287 7.34 -0.24 18.50
N GLU A 288 6.93 0.34 19.62
CA GLU A 288 7.23 -0.25 20.93
C GLU A 288 6.45 -1.52 21.24
N LYS A 289 5.18 -1.62 20.84
CA LYS A 289 4.32 -2.76 21.17
C LYS A 289 4.26 -3.82 20.09
N ASP A 290 4.25 -3.42 18.85
CA ASP A 290 3.92 -4.32 17.74
C ASP A 290 5.12 -4.88 17.01
N LEU A 291 6.25 -4.18 16.95
CA LEU A 291 7.48 -4.78 16.41
C LEU A 291 8.02 -5.90 17.30
N GLN A 292 7.81 -5.85 18.62
CA GLN A 292 8.16 -6.99 19.49
C GLN A 292 7.36 -8.25 19.12
N ASN A 293 6.11 -8.07 18.65
CA ASN A 293 5.26 -9.16 18.17
C ASN A 293 5.55 -9.55 16.71
N HIS A 294 6.30 -8.72 15.98
CA HIS A 294 6.58 -8.88 14.55
C HIS A 294 8.08 -8.91 14.22
N LYS A 295 8.89 -9.52 15.11
CA LYS A 295 10.35 -9.66 14.91
C LYS A 295 10.73 -10.26 13.57
N HIS A 296 9.89 -11.13 13.01
CA HIS A 296 10.09 -11.70 11.68
C HIS A 296 10.05 -10.68 10.52
N LEU A 297 9.54 -9.47 10.76
CA LEU A 297 9.56 -8.35 9.79
C LEU A 297 10.84 -7.51 9.88
N VAL A 298 11.69 -7.76 10.86
CA VAL A 298 12.94 -7.03 11.09
C VAL A 298 14.12 -7.89 10.70
N TYR A 299 15.08 -7.33 9.97
CA TYR A 299 16.38 -7.95 9.73
C TYR A 299 17.30 -7.62 10.91
N GLU A 300 17.83 -8.67 11.56
CA GLU A 300 18.78 -8.58 12.69
C GLU A 300 20.22 -8.29 12.23
#